data_f951eaf7d44804426c5a497916af73c2
#
_entry.id   f951eaf7d44804426c5a497916af73c2
#
_cell.length_a   1.000
_cell.length_b   1.000
_cell.length_c   1.000
_cell.angle_alpha   90.00
_cell.angle_beta   90.00
_cell.angle_gamma   90.00
#
_symmetry.space_group_name_H-M   'P 1'
#
loop_
_entity.id
_entity.type
_entity.pdbx_description
1 polymer ?
#
loop_
_entity_poly.entity_id
_entity_poly.type
_entity_poly.pdbx_seq_one_letter_code
_entity_poly.pdbx_strand_id
1 'polypeptide(L)' 'SQFTLLALTKKGNRPSYIKSANHQIAIPLYEHFIKTCKDQIDDKVKTGTFGADMKVSLINDGPVTIIIDSKNKE' A
#
# COMPACT_ATOMS: atom_id res chain seq x y z
N SER A 1 1.67 2.17 2.25
CA SER A 1 0.64 1.13 2.15
C SER A 1 -0.74 1.70 2.36
N GLN A 2 -1.75 1.06 1.81
CA GLN A 2 -3.12 1.53 1.85
C GLN A 2 -4.07 0.37 2.12
N PHE A 3 -4.40 0.11 3.38
CA PHE A 3 -5.35 -0.96 3.70
C PHE A 3 -6.76 -0.64 3.19
N THR A 4 -7.09 0.63 3.01
CA THR A 4 -8.41 1.06 2.53
C THR A 4 -8.72 0.61 1.11
N LEU A 5 -7.73 0.19 0.34
CA LEU A 5 -7.95 -0.42 -0.97
C LEU A 5 -8.70 -1.76 -0.87
N LEU A 6 -8.68 -2.40 0.30
CA LEU A 6 -9.40 -3.64 0.57
C LEU A 6 -10.75 -3.43 1.21
N ALA A 7 -11.28 -2.21 1.17
CA ALA A 7 -12.58 -1.89 1.75
C ALA A 7 -13.70 -2.62 1.04
N LEU A 8 -14.62 -3.17 1.82
CA LEU A 8 -15.86 -3.75 1.33
C LEU A 8 -17.01 -2.82 1.69
N THR A 9 -17.80 -2.46 0.70
CA THR A 9 -18.89 -1.49 0.87
C THR A 9 -20.28 -2.08 0.63
N LYS A 10 -20.38 -3.39 0.53
CA LYS A 10 -21.61 -4.09 0.23
C LYS A 10 -22.69 -3.95 1.30
N LYS A 11 -22.32 -3.79 2.56
CA LYS A 11 -23.25 -3.77 3.69
C LYS A 11 -23.06 -2.52 4.51
N GLY A 12 -24.16 -1.74 4.68
CA GLY A 12 -24.19 -0.60 5.58
C GLY A 12 -23.45 0.62 5.08
N ASN A 13 -23.34 1.62 5.95
CA ASN A 13 -22.75 2.93 5.64
C ASN A 13 -21.24 3.00 5.93
N ARG A 14 -20.68 1.97 6.55
CA ARG A 14 -19.27 1.91 6.89
C ARG A 14 -18.55 0.85 6.05
N PRO A 15 -17.38 1.16 5.52
CA PRO A 15 -16.59 0.14 4.83
C PRO A 15 -16.08 -0.91 5.81
N SER A 16 -16.02 -2.17 5.36
CA SER A 16 -15.39 -3.26 6.09
C SER A 16 -13.99 -3.49 5.56
N TYR A 17 -13.02 -3.67 6.45
CA TYR A 17 -11.62 -3.93 6.10
C TYR A 17 -11.18 -5.35 6.45
N ILE A 18 -12.14 -6.27 6.53
CA ILE A 18 -11.87 -7.66 6.94
C ILE A 18 -10.82 -8.37 6.07
N LYS A 19 -10.67 -7.95 4.82
CA LYS A 19 -9.69 -8.54 3.90
C LYS A 19 -8.28 -7.95 4.04
N SER A 20 -8.12 -6.86 4.78
CA SER A 20 -6.80 -6.28 4.99
C SER A 20 -6.03 -7.07 6.04
N ALA A 21 -4.70 -7.18 5.86
CA ALA A 21 -3.84 -7.84 6.83
C ALA A 21 -3.74 -7.02 8.12
N ASN A 22 -3.58 -7.71 9.25
CA ASN A 22 -3.28 -7.04 10.51
C ASN A 22 -1.83 -6.54 10.53
N HIS A 23 -1.49 -5.72 11.55
CA HIS A 23 -0.16 -5.11 11.64
C HIS A 23 0.97 -6.12 11.81
N GLN A 24 0.70 -7.27 12.42
CA GLN A 24 1.70 -8.32 12.62
C GLN A 24 2.18 -8.92 11.29
N ILE A 25 1.33 -8.87 10.27
CA ILE A 25 1.64 -9.32 8.90
C ILE A 25 2.04 -8.12 8.03
N ALA A 26 1.29 -7.03 8.12
CA ALA A 26 1.45 -5.90 7.21
C ALA A 26 2.78 -5.16 7.42
N ILE A 27 3.21 -4.94 8.66
CA ILE A 27 4.44 -4.19 8.93
C ILE A 27 5.69 -4.91 8.43
N PRO A 28 5.91 -6.21 8.74
CA PRO A 28 7.08 -6.90 8.20
C PRO A 28 7.09 -6.96 6.67
N LEU A 29 5.93 -7.14 6.05
CA LEU A 29 5.82 -7.17 4.60
C LEU A 29 6.11 -5.81 3.97
N TYR A 30 5.63 -4.74 4.58
CA TYR A 30 5.91 -3.37 4.17
C TYR A 30 7.41 -3.07 4.27
N GLU A 31 8.06 -3.45 5.36
CA GLU A 31 9.50 -3.26 5.56
C GLU A 31 10.31 -4.07 4.55
N HIS A 32 9.90 -5.29 4.25
CA HIS A 32 10.52 -6.11 3.22
C HIS A 32 10.39 -5.47 1.83
N PHE A 33 9.24 -4.91 1.53
CA PHE A 33 9.02 -4.18 0.27
C PHE A 33 9.97 -2.99 0.15
N ILE A 34 10.10 -2.20 1.23
CA ILE A 34 11.03 -1.06 1.25
C ILE A 34 12.46 -1.51 0.99
N LYS A 35 12.90 -2.56 1.69
CA LYS A 35 14.26 -3.09 1.53
C LYS A 35 14.51 -3.57 0.11
N THR A 36 13.57 -4.30 -0.46
CA THR A 36 13.68 -4.80 -1.84
C THR A 36 13.76 -3.64 -2.84
N CYS A 37 12.96 -2.60 -2.65
CA CYS A 37 13.03 -1.41 -3.50
C CYS A 37 14.37 -0.69 -3.36
N LYS A 38 14.87 -0.53 -2.15
CA LYS A 38 16.18 0.11 -1.91
C LYS A 38 17.33 -0.67 -2.53
N ASP A 39 17.25 -1.99 -2.53
CA ASP A 39 18.23 -2.84 -3.18
C ASP A 39 18.29 -2.63 -4.69
N GLN A 40 17.21 -2.15 -5.29
CA GLN A 40 17.11 -1.96 -6.74
C GLN A 40 17.31 -0.50 -7.19
N ILE A 41 16.81 0.46 -6.44
CA ILE A 41 16.82 1.88 -6.85
C ILE A 41 17.39 2.82 -5.79
N ASP A 42 18.00 2.27 -4.73
CA ASP A 42 18.78 3.01 -3.73
C ASP A 42 18.00 4.14 -3.03
N ASP A 43 18.59 5.34 -3.00
CA ASP A 43 18.10 6.51 -2.28
C ASP A 43 16.86 7.16 -2.92
N LYS A 44 16.40 6.65 -4.04
CA LYS A 44 15.13 7.11 -4.64
C LYS A 44 13.92 6.65 -3.85
N VAL A 45 14.08 5.67 -2.97
CA VAL A 45 13.00 5.19 -2.11
C VAL A 45 12.88 6.09 -0.90
N LYS A 46 11.71 6.68 -0.72
CA LYS A 46 11.36 7.50 0.43
C LYS A 46 10.16 6.88 1.14
N THR A 47 10.11 7.02 2.44
CA THR A 47 9.05 6.44 3.26
C THR A 47 8.52 7.45 4.26
N GLY A 48 7.28 7.22 4.68
CA GLY A 48 6.69 7.93 5.80
C GLY A 48 6.68 7.06 7.06
N THR A 49 5.68 7.27 7.89
CA THR A 49 5.48 6.51 9.13
C THR A 49 4.28 5.58 8.93
N PHE A 50 4.50 4.28 9.07
CA PHE A 50 3.43 3.29 8.90
C PHE A 50 2.26 3.58 9.85
N GLY A 51 1.06 3.59 9.31
CA GLY A 51 -0.17 3.79 10.08
C GLY A 51 -0.44 5.21 10.56
N ALA A 52 0.44 6.16 10.27
CA ALA A 52 0.23 7.55 10.67
C ALA A 52 -0.77 8.27 9.76
N ASP A 53 -1.41 9.29 10.29
CA ASP A 53 -2.21 10.22 9.48
C ASP A 53 -1.26 11.10 8.69
N MET A 54 -1.20 10.88 7.39
CA MET A 54 -0.28 11.59 6.51
C MET A 54 -1.05 12.26 5.38
N LYS A 55 -0.62 13.47 5.05
CA LYS A 55 -1.12 14.20 3.89
C LYS A 55 -0.04 14.15 2.81
N VAL A 56 -0.37 13.50 1.70
CA VAL A 56 0.59 13.24 0.64
C VAL A 56 0.23 14.08 -0.57
N SER A 57 1.15 14.94 -0.99
CA SER A 57 1.01 15.74 -2.22
C SER A 57 2.01 15.26 -3.25
N LEU A 58 1.57 15.09 -4.48
CA LEU A 58 2.43 14.66 -5.58
C LEU A 58 1.89 15.16 -6.91
N ILE A 59 2.74 15.11 -7.92
CA ILE A 59 2.34 15.34 -9.31
C ILE A 59 2.59 14.04 -10.07
N ASN A 60 1.54 13.46 -10.64
CA ASN A 60 1.69 12.31 -11.55
C ASN A 60 2.09 12.81 -12.93
N ASP A 61 3.31 12.52 -13.28
CA ASP A 61 3.81 12.78 -14.63
C ASP A 61 3.56 11.55 -15.50
N GLY A 62 2.56 11.65 -16.34
CA GLY A 62 2.09 10.54 -17.15
C GLY A 62 0.63 10.76 -17.52
N PRO A 63 -0.40 10.39 -16.74
CA PRO A 63 -0.31 9.39 -15.68
C PRO A 63 -0.28 7.95 -16.21
N VAL A 64 0.32 7.04 -15.46
CA VAL A 64 0.31 5.60 -15.73
C VAL A 64 -0.02 4.86 -14.44
N THR A 65 -0.97 3.94 -14.49
CA THR A 65 -1.36 3.10 -13.36
C THR A 65 -1.32 1.64 -13.76
N ILE A 66 -0.63 0.83 -12.98
CA ILE A 66 -0.56 -0.62 -13.17
C ILE A 66 -0.97 -1.27 -11.87
N ILE A 67 -1.90 -2.22 -11.96
CA ILE A 67 -2.36 -3.00 -10.81
C ILE A 67 -1.74 -4.38 -10.89
N ILE A 68 -1.03 -4.77 -9.81
CA ILE A 68 -0.43 -6.09 -9.70
C ILE A 68 -0.99 -6.76 -8.45
N ASP A 69 -1.67 -7.88 -8.64
CA ASP A 69 -2.17 -8.73 -7.56
C ASP A 69 -1.36 -10.04 -7.59
N SER A 70 -0.63 -10.30 -6.51
CA SER A 70 0.22 -11.50 -6.42
C SER A 70 -0.57 -12.82 -6.49
N LYS A 71 -1.86 -12.77 -6.15
CA LYS A 71 -2.75 -13.93 -6.18
C LYS A 71 -3.48 -14.10 -7.50
N ASN A 72 -3.50 -13.07 -8.33
CA ASN A 72 -4.24 -13.05 -9.58
C ASN A 72 -3.48 -12.22 -10.61
N LYS A 73 -2.32 -12.71 -10.99
CA LYS A 73 -1.47 -12.06 -12.00
C LYS A 73 -2.08 -12.23 -13.39
N GLU A 74 -2.11 -11.13 -14.09
CA GLU A 74 -2.50 -11.09 -15.50
C GLU A 74 -1.38 -10.55 -16.36
#